data_355b2734f4006236ee4f6aed8204b1c7
#
_entry.id   355b2734f4006236ee4f6aed8204b1c7
#
_cell.length_a   1.000
_cell.length_b   1.000
_cell.length_c   1.000
_cell.angle_alpha   90.00
_cell.angle_beta   90.00
_cell.angle_gamma   90.00
#
_symmetry.space_group_name_H-M   'P 1'
#
loop_
_entity.id
_entity.type
_entity.pdbx_description
1 polymer ?
#
loop_
_entity_poly.entity_id
_entity_poly.type
_entity_poly.pdbx_seq_one_letter_code
_entity_poly.pdbx_strand_id
1 'polypeptide(L)'
;ITSVRRGIPVRFHSWVKSISIDEIDGLPAYRLALPDSVEAKQRRTHFRLALDPDSGVRLRIRAPDGDRLLCTVLNLSQTGLGFSCQGNLTDVLRQGPLLRNSLLTIPGLPDLACDLEARSFEFRKQPHRHTVVGARLENLAPAAAKQLEQYLVLTQRHQRRDTVRR
;
A
#
# COMPACT_ATOMS: atom_id res chain seq x y z
N ILE A 1 -10.96 18.52 -8.14
CA ILE A 1 -11.28 17.85 -6.86
C ILE A 1 -10.94 16.38 -7.00
N THR A 2 -10.32 15.82 -5.98
CA THR A 2 -10.01 14.39 -5.90
C THR A 2 -10.65 13.82 -4.65
N SER A 3 -11.32 12.68 -4.77
CA SER A 3 -11.96 11.95 -3.67
C SER A 3 -11.77 10.44 -3.84
N VAL A 4 -12.26 9.65 -2.90
CA VAL A 4 -12.22 8.19 -2.98
C VAL A 4 -13.63 7.64 -2.77
N ARG A 5 -14.15 6.87 -3.73
CA ARG A 5 -15.43 6.19 -3.62
C ARG A 5 -15.21 4.67 -3.66
N ARG A 6 -15.58 3.97 -2.57
CA ARG A 6 -15.36 2.51 -2.41
C ARG A 6 -13.92 2.07 -2.72
N GLY A 7 -12.93 2.87 -2.26
CA GLY A 7 -11.51 2.59 -2.50
C GLY A 7 -10.99 2.95 -3.91
N ILE A 8 -11.84 3.46 -4.79
CA ILE A 8 -11.47 3.88 -6.14
C ILE A 8 -11.25 5.40 -6.12
N PRO A 9 -10.05 5.90 -6.51
CA PRO A 9 -9.84 7.33 -6.68
C PRO A 9 -10.76 7.88 -7.76
N VAL A 10 -11.48 8.94 -7.42
CA VAL A 10 -12.32 9.68 -8.36
C VAL A 10 -11.80 11.10 -8.50
N ARG A 11 -11.82 11.61 -9.71
CA ARG A 11 -11.47 12.99 -10.03
C ARG A 11 -12.62 13.64 -10.79
N PHE A 12 -12.93 14.88 -10.43
CA PHE A 12 -13.93 15.68 -11.14
C PHE A 12 -13.59 17.16 -11.10
N HIS A 13 -14.10 17.89 -12.06
CA HIS A 13 -14.09 19.36 -12.08
C HIS A 13 -15.46 19.86 -11.66
N SER A 14 -15.48 20.92 -10.86
CA SER A 14 -16.71 21.52 -10.40
C SER A 14 -16.48 22.99 -10.06
N TRP A 15 -17.55 23.75 -10.03
CA TRP A 15 -17.55 25.17 -9.70
C TRP A 15 -18.00 25.38 -8.26
N VAL A 16 -17.35 26.31 -7.56
CA VAL A 16 -17.78 26.75 -6.23
C VAL A 16 -18.99 27.65 -6.41
N LYS A 17 -20.15 27.23 -5.88
CA LYS A 17 -21.38 28.02 -5.90
C LYS A 17 -21.45 29.03 -4.77
N SER A 18 -20.99 28.66 -3.58
CA SER A 18 -20.93 29.53 -2.41
C SER A 18 -19.88 29.04 -1.43
N ILE A 19 -19.43 29.97 -0.60
CA ILE A 19 -18.54 29.71 0.53
C ILE A 19 -19.28 30.15 1.77
N SER A 20 -19.33 29.34 2.80
CA SER A 20 -19.87 29.66 4.13
C SER A 20 -18.87 29.21 5.19
N ILE A 21 -19.09 29.62 6.41
CA ILE A 21 -18.36 29.09 7.57
C ILE A 21 -19.22 27.97 8.13
N ASP A 22 -18.63 26.79 8.35
CA ASP A 22 -19.30 25.68 8.99
C ASP A 22 -19.59 26.03 10.46
N GLU A 23 -20.82 25.82 10.91
CA GLU A 23 -21.26 26.17 12.26
C GLU A 23 -20.70 25.22 13.33
N ILE A 24 -20.24 24.02 12.92
CA ILE A 24 -19.76 22.98 13.82
C ILE A 24 -18.28 23.17 14.16
N ASP A 25 -17.43 23.42 13.15
CA ASP A 25 -15.99 23.47 13.33
C ASP A 25 -15.37 24.84 13.00
N GLY A 26 -16.17 25.80 12.54
CA GLY A 26 -15.71 27.15 12.16
C GLY A 26 -14.83 27.20 10.91
N LEU A 27 -14.72 26.08 10.17
CA LEU A 27 -13.93 26.01 8.96
C LEU A 27 -14.72 26.46 7.72
N PRO A 28 -14.03 26.92 6.65
CA PRO A 28 -14.70 27.26 5.40
C PRO A 28 -15.38 26.04 4.77
N ALA A 29 -16.68 26.12 4.56
CA ALA A 29 -17.47 25.14 3.84
C ALA A 29 -17.75 25.62 2.42
N TYR A 30 -17.50 24.76 1.43
CA TYR A 30 -17.67 25.05 0.02
C TYR A 30 -18.87 24.29 -0.55
N ARG A 31 -19.87 25.00 -1.02
CA ARG A 31 -20.95 24.40 -1.81
C ARG A 31 -20.51 24.31 -3.26
N LEU A 32 -20.46 23.10 -3.81
CA LEU A 32 -20.01 22.84 -5.16
C LEU A 32 -21.21 22.57 -6.09
N ALA A 33 -21.08 22.92 -7.37
CA ALA A 33 -21.99 22.40 -8.40
C ALA A 33 -21.85 20.88 -8.51
N LEU A 34 -22.92 20.20 -8.93
CA LEU A 34 -22.76 18.80 -9.33
C LEU A 34 -21.87 18.74 -10.59
N PRO A 35 -20.85 17.88 -10.62
CA PRO A 35 -20.02 17.75 -11.81
C PRO A 35 -20.79 17.06 -12.93
N ASP A 36 -20.58 17.49 -14.18
CA ASP A 36 -21.18 16.88 -15.37
C ASP A 36 -20.61 15.49 -15.62
N SER A 37 -19.36 15.26 -15.21
CA SER A 37 -18.68 13.97 -15.35
C SER A 37 -17.76 13.70 -14.17
N VAL A 38 -17.57 12.42 -13.87
CA VAL A 38 -16.67 11.94 -12.83
C VAL A 38 -15.75 10.88 -13.44
N GLU A 39 -14.45 11.16 -13.46
CA GLU A 39 -13.45 10.18 -13.86
C GLU A 39 -13.15 9.24 -12.69
N ALA A 40 -13.49 7.96 -12.83
CA ALA A 40 -13.10 6.90 -11.92
C ALA A 40 -11.97 6.09 -12.55
N LYS A 41 -10.74 6.28 -12.09
CA LYS A 41 -9.57 5.58 -12.65
C LYS A 41 -9.18 4.42 -11.74
N GLN A 42 -9.73 3.24 -12.00
CA GLN A 42 -9.27 2.01 -11.37
C GLN A 42 -7.89 1.65 -11.94
N ARG A 43 -6.82 1.97 -11.18
CA ARG A 43 -5.43 1.68 -11.58
C ARG A 43 -4.96 0.32 -11.10
N ARG A 44 -5.70 -0.32 -10.18
CA ARG A 44 -5.29 -1.58 -9.56
C ARG A 44 -6.01 -2.73 -10.23
N THR A 45 -5.26 -3.60 -10.88
CA THR A 45 -5.76 -4.84 -11.49
C THR A 45 -5.87 -5.97 -10.47
N HIS A 46 -5.07 -5.91 -9.39
CA HIS A 46 -5.03 -6.94 -8.35
C HIS A 46 -5.53 -6.40 -7.01
N PHE A 47 -6.23 -7.25 -6.30
CA PHE A 47 -6.64 -7.00 -4.92
C PHE A 47 -5.40 -6.82 -4.03
N ARG A 48 -5.48 -5.90 -3.08
CA ARG A 48 -4.47 -5.71 -2.04
C ARG A 48 -5.07 -6.07 -0.70
N LEU A 49 -4.51 -7.09 -0.08
CA LEU A 49 -4.82 -7.49 1.28
C LEU A 49 -4.14 -6.49 2.22
N ALA A 50 -4.92 -5.73 2.99
CA ALA A 50 -4.37 -4.95 4.11
C ALA A 50 -3.95 -5.92 5.21
N LEU A 51 -2.78 -5.70 5.78
CA LEU A 51 -2.22 -6.54 6.84
C LEU A 51 -2.14 -5.75 8.14
N ASP A 52 -2.55 -6.41 9.22
CA ASP A 52 -2.31 -5.91 10.56
C ASP A 52 -0.80 -6.02 10.89
N PRO A 53 -0.20 -5.06 11.62
CA PRO A 53 1.18 -5.19 12.10
C PRO A 53 1.44 -6.49 12.85
N ASP A 54 0.43 -7.05 13.53
CA ASP A 54 0.51 -8.30 14.28
C ASP A 54 0.24 -9.56 13.44
N SER A 55 0.01 -9.42 12.14
CA SER A 55 -0.22 -10.55 11.21
C SER A 55 0.93 -11.56 11.12
N GLY A 56 2.10 -11.21 11.68
CA GLY A 56 3.30 -12.04 11.59
C GLY A 56 4.00 -12.00 10.21
N VAL A 57 3.42 -11.31 9.22
CA VAL A 57 4.06 -11.13 7.91
C VAL A 57 5.21 -10.13 8.05
N ARG A 58 6.41 -10.54 7.65
CA ARG A 58 7.64 -9.75 7.76
C ARG A 58 8.38 -9.72 6.44
N LEU A 59 9.11 -8.65 6.23
CA LEU A 59 9.96 -8.48 5.06
C LEU A 59 11.37 -8.16 5.51
N ARG A 60 12.34 -8.93 5.06
CA ARG A 60 13.76 -8.61 5.18
C ARG A 60 14.26 -8.13 3.83
N ILE A 61 14.82 -6.94 3.79
CA ILE A 61 15.44 -6.37 2.59
C ILE A 61 16.93 -6.19 2.81
N ARG A 62 17.66 -6.14 1.71
CA ARG A 62 19.01 -5.62 1.67
C ARG A 62 18.94 -4.28 0.95
N ALA A 63 19.22 -3.21 1.68
CA ALA A 63 19.27 -1.88 1.11
C ALA A 63 20.47 -1.75 0.14
N PRO A 64 20.45 -0.82 -0.83
CA PRO A 64 21.53 -0.62 -1.80
C PRO A 64 22.90 -0.33 -1.16
N ASP A 65 22.94 0.26 0.03
CA ASP A 65 24.14 0.48 0.85
C ASP A 65 24.67 -0.79 1.53
N GLY A 66 23.94 -1.92 1.42
CA GLY A 66 24.31 -3.21 1.96
C GLY A 66 23.65 -3.57 3.29
N ASP A 67 23.00 -2.62 3.95
CA ASP A 67 22.33 -2.85 5.23
C ASP A 67 21.16 -3.82 5.11
N ARG A 68 21.01 -4.67 6.14
CA ARG A 68 19.88 -5.59 6.26
C ARG A 68 18.83 -4.98 7.17
N LEU A 69 17.65 -4.74 6.60
CA LEU A 69 16.55 -4.11 7.30
C LEU A 69 15.38 -5.08 7.46
N LEU A 70 14.80 -5.10 8.66
CA LEU A 70 13.53 -5.76 8.92
C LEU A 70 12.41 -4.73 8.79
N CYS A 71 11.46 -5.00 7.89
CA CYS A 71 10.37 -4.10 7.55
C CYS A 71 9.02 -4.73 7.91
N THR A 72 8.06 -3.89 8.28
CA THR A 72 6.68 -4.29 8.50
C THR A 72 5.91 -4.21 7.19
N VAL A 73 5.25 -5.31 6.81
CA VAL A 73 4.40 -5.34 5.61
C VAL A 73 3.05 -4.76 5.94
N LEU A 74 2.62 -3.75 5.19
CA LEU A 74 1.36 -3.01 5.39
C LEU A 74 0.22 -3.57 4.52
N ASN A 75 0.56 -4.00 3.34
CA ASN A 75 -0.37 -4.64 2.40
C ASN A 75 0.36 -5.54 1.43
N LEU A 76 -0.36 -6.50 0.86
CA LEU A 76 0.20 -7.53 -0.02
C LEU A 76 -0.77 -7.83 -1.16
N SER A 77 -0.24 -8.04 -2.36
CA SER A 77 -0.98 -8.46 -3.55
C SER A 77 -0.15 -9.47 -4.36
N GLN A 78 -0.73 -10.05 -5.40
CA GLN A 78 -0.01 -10.99 -6.29
C GLN A 78 1.23 -10.37 -6.94
N THR A 79 1.22 -9.05 -7.19
CA THR A 79 2.26 -8.38 -7.98
C THR A 79 3.08 -7.37 -7.19
N GLY A 80 2.81 -7.21 -5.90
CA GLY A 80 3.55 -6.23 -5.10
C GLY A 80 3.08 -6.13 -3.67
N LEU A 81 3.79 -5.33 -2.91
CA LEU A 81 3.52 -5.10 -1.50
C LEU A 81 3.82 -3.66 -1.10
N GLY A 82 3.16 -3.23 -0.03
CA GLY A 82 3.50 -2.00 0.68
C GLY A 82 4.14 -2.36 2.01
N PHE A 83 5.22 -1.68 2.37
CA PHE A 83 5.93 -1.93 3.62
C PHE A 83 6.47 -0.65 4.24
N SER A 84 6.80 -0.72 5.51
CA SER A 84 7.41 0.36 6.28
C SER A 84 8.74 -0.10 6.85
N CYS A 85 9.78 0.70 6.66
CA CYS A 85 11.11 0.51 7.25
C CYS A 85 11.45 1.67 8.17
N GLN A 86 12.13 1.40 9.26
CA GLN A 86 12.68 2.44 10.14
C GLN A 86 13.73 3.28 9.41
N GLY A 87 13.75 4.58 9.70
CA GLY A 87 14.72 5.51 9.12
C GLY A 87 14.27 6.15 7.80
N ASN A 88 15.18 6.91 7.22
CA ASN A 88 14.96 7.58 5.93
C ASN A 88 15.75 6.86 4.82
N LEU A 89 15.04 6.16 3.96
CA LEU A 89 15.59 5.42 2.83
C LEU A 89 15.40 6.15 1.49
N THR A 90 14.87 7.38 1.48
CA THR A 90 14.46 8.03 0.23
C THR A 90 15.61 8.26 -0.72
N ASP A 91 16.78 8.67 -0.23
CA ASP A 91 17.93 8.97 -1.09
C ASP A 91 18.56 7.69 -1.63
N VAL A 92 18.64 6.65 -0.80
CA VAL A 92 19.11 5.31 -1.18
C VAL A 92 18.20 4.70 -2.26
N LEU A 93 16.88 4.81 -2.09
CA LEU A 93 15.91 4.27 -3.05
C LEU A 93 15.84 5.08 -4.36
N ARG A 94 16.17 6.37 -4.34
CA ARG A 94 16.30 7.17 -5.57
C ARG A 94 17.49 6.74 -6.42
N GLN A 95 18.60 6.40 -5.78
CA GLN A 95 19.82 5.94 -6.46
C GLN A 95 19.68 4.50 -6.97
N GLY A 96 18.99 3.62 -6.21
CA GLY A 96 18.80 2.23 -6.56
C GLY A 96 17.44 1.71 -6.10
N PRO A 97 16.39 1.76 -6.96
CA PRO A 97 15.04 1.34 -6.58
C PRO A 97 14.88 -0.19 -6.50
N LEU A 98 15.88 -0.97 -6.94
CA LEU A 98 15.83 -2.43 -6.97
C LEU A 98 16.48 -3.01 -5.72
N LEU A 99 15.65 -3.59 -4.86
CA LEU A 99 16.04 -4.27 -3.62
C LEU A 99 16.15 -5.76 -3.92
N ARG A 100 17.37 -6.23 -4.19
CA ARG A 100 17.65 -7.63 -4.54
C ARG A 100 17.71 -8.51 -3.30
N ASN A 101 17.45 -9.82 -3.50
CA ASN A 101 17.57 -10.84 -2.45
C ASN A 101 16.75 -10.50 -1.21
N SER A 102 15.55 -9.98 -1.40
CA SER A 102 14.57 -9.74 -0.35
C SER A 102 13.92 -11.05 0.06
N LEU A 103 13.49 -11.14 1.31
CA LEU A 103 12.88 -12.34 1.86
C LEU A 103 11.55 -11.98 2.54
N LEU A 104 10.47 -12.45 1.97
CA LEU A 104 9.12 -12.28 2.50
C LEU A 104 8.73 -13.53 3.31
N THR A 105 8.53 -13.35 4.60
CA THR A 105 8.07 -14.37 5.53
C THR A 105 6.58 -14.21 5.77
N ILE A 106 5.81 -15.27 5.50
CA ILE A 106 4.36 -15.33 5.72
C ILE A 106 4.09 -16.52 6.64
N PRO A 107 3.37 -16.35 7.76
CA PRO A 107 3.06 -17.46 8.65
C PRO A 107 2.37 -18.62 7.92
N GLY A 108 2.88 -19.82 8.13
CA GLY A 108 2.36 -21.05 7.48
C GLY A 108 2.86 -21.31 6.06
N LEU A 109 3.71 -20.45 5.51
CA LEU A 109 4.37 -20.66 4.23
C LEU A 109 5.90 -20.71 4.39
N PRO A 110 6.62 -21.38 3.47
CA PRO A 110 8.05 -21.21 3.36
C PRO A 110 8.43 -19.74 3.07
N ASP A 111 9.62 -19.33 3.48
CA ASP A 111 10.15 -18.02 3.14
C ASP A 111 10.23 -17.83 1.62
N LEU A 112 9.67 -16.72 1.12
CA LEU A 112 9.60 -16.41 -0.30
C LEU A 112 10.74 -15.45 -0.67
N ALA A 113 11.75 -15.98 -1.38
CA ALA A 113 12.82 -15.18 -1.93
C ALA A 113 12.31 -14.42 -3.18
N CYS A 114 12.57 -13.11 -3.23
CA CYS A 114 12.15 -12.25 -4.33
C CYS A 114 13.04 -11.02 -4.45
N ASP A 115 12.94 -10.33 -5.56
CA ASP A 115 13.44 -8.97 -5.72
C ASP A 115 12.24 -8.00 -5.61
N LEU A 116 12.51 -6.77 -5.18
CA LEU A 116 11.49 -5.73 -5.03
C LEU A 116 11.93 -4.49 -5.80
N GLU A 117 11.08 -4.01 -6.69
CA GLU A 117 11.27 -2.73 -7.35
C GLU A 117 10.43 -1.66 -6.65
N ALA A 118 11.06 -0.70 -5.97
CA ALA A 118 10.39 0.41 -5.33
C ALA A 118 9.75 1.32 -6.39
N ARG A 119 8.42 1.46 -6.35
CA ARG A 119 7.61 2.28 -7.27
C ARG A 119 7.15 3.58 -6.68
N SER A 120 7.03 3.62 -5.36
CA SER A 120 6.71 4.82 -4.60
C SER A 120 7.33 4.71 -3.22
N PHE A 121 7.82 5.82 -2.71
CA PHE A 121 8.35 5.88 -1.35
C PHE A 121 8.17 7.27 -0.77
N GLU A 122 7.90 7.32 0.53
CA GLU A 122 7.65 8.55 1.27
C GLU A 122 8.26 8.44 2.67
N PHE A 123 9.07 9.41 3.06
CA PHE A 123 9.58 9.50 4.41
C PHE A 123 8.56 10.19 5.32
N ARG A 124 8.23 9.57 6.44
CA ARG A 124 7.33 10.08 7.45
C ARG A 124 8.04 10.27 8.77
N LYS A 125 7.78 11.40 9.41
CA LYS A 125 8.38 11.75 10.71
C LYS A 125 7.55 11.25 11.90
N GLN A 126 6.25 11.06 11.70
CA GLN A 126 5.29 10.64 12.74
C GLN A 126 4.66 9.31 12.37
N PRO A 127 4.31 8.45 13.36
CA PRO A 127 4.55 8.57 14.81
C PRO A 127 6.03 8.42 15.19
N HIS A 128 6.86 7.86 14.33
CA HIS A 128 8.31 7.73 14.41
C HIS A 128 8.91 7.89 13.01
N ARG A 129 10.21 8.10 12.93
CA ARG A 129 10.90 8.28 11.63
C ARG A 129 10.94 6.96 10.87
N HIS A 130 10.21 6.87 9.75
CA HIS A 130 10.14 5.69 8.92
C HIS A 130 9.90 6.04 7.45
N THR A 131 10.25 5.14 6.56
CA THR A 131 9.94 5.24 5.12
C THR A 131 8.88 4.23 4.76
N VAL A 132 7.79 4.70 4.15
CA VAL A 132 6.75 3.85 3.57
C VAL A 132 7.07 3.64 2.10
N VAL A 133 7.10 2.39 1.66
CA VAL A 133 7.49 2.00 0.31
C VAL A 133 6.38 1.16 -0.31
N GLY A 134 6.00 1.48 -1.55
CA GLY A 134 5.20 0.62 -2.40
C GLY A 134 6.10 -0.01 -3.45
N ALA A 135 6.18 -1.34 -3.48
CA ALA A 135 7.09 -2.07 -4.35
C ALA A 135 6.38 -3.12 -5.19
N ARG A 136 6.91 -3.38 -6.39
CA ARG A 136 6.53 -4.49 -7.25
C ARG A 136 7.40 -5.70 -6.92
N LEU A 137 6.78 -6.87 -6.88
CA LEU A 137 7.47 -8.16 -6.76
C LEU A 137 8.10 -8.52 -8.11
N GLU A 138 9.38 -8.83 -8.09
CA GLU A 138 10.15 -9.28 -9.24
C GLU A 138 10.82 -10.61 -8.91
N ASN A 139 11.09 -11.40 -9.95
CA ASN A 139 11.87 -12.64 -9.85
C ASN A 139 11.34 -13.63 -8.79
N LEU A 140 10.03 -13.62 -8.52
CA LEU A 140 9.41 -14.60 -7.65
C LEU A 140 9.29 -15.95 -8.40
N ALA A 141 9.79 -17.02 -7.79
CA ALA A 141 9.71 -18.35 -8.38
C ALA A 141 8.23 -18.75 -8.61
N PRO A 142 7.89 -19.48 -9.69
CA PRO A 142 6.50 -19.85 -10.00
C PRO A 142 5.78 -20.60 -8.87
N ALA A 143 6.48 -21.47 -8.16
CA ALA A 143 5.93 -22.17 -7.00
C ALA A 143 5.59 -21.20 -5.85
N ALA A 144 6.47 -20.23 -5.56
CA ALA A 144 6.27 -19.18 -4.56
C ALA A 144 5.12 -18.24 -4.95
N ALA A 145 5.01 -17.88 -6.23
CA ALA A 145 3.90 -17.08 -6.74
C ALA A 145 2.55 -17.77 -6.53
N LYS A 146 2.47 -19.08 -6.80
CA LYS A 146 1.27 -19.88 -6.56
C LYS A 146 0.90 -19.96 -5.07
N GLN A 147 1.89 -20.15 -4.20
CA GLN A 147 1.67 -20.15 -2.74
C GLN A 147 1.16 -18.80 -2.24
N LEU A 148 1.75 -17.70 -2.71
CA LEU A 148 1.30 -16.35 -2.41
C LEU A 148 -0.15 -16.12 -2.86
N GLU A 149 -0.50 -16.52 -4.07
CA GLU A 149 -1.86 -16.39 -4.59
C GLU A 149 -2.87 -17.16 -3.74
N GLN A 150 -2.57 -18.41 -3.39
CA GLN A 150 -3.42 -19.22 -2.52
C GLN A 150 -3.62 -18.58 -1.15
N TYR A 151 -2.55 -18.07 -0.54
CA TYR A 151 -2.63 -17.35 0.73
C TYR A 151 -3.56 -16.12 0.63
N LEU A 152 -3.39 -15.29 -0.41
CA LEU A 152 -4.21 -14.10 -0.62
C LEU A 152 -5.69 -14.43 -0.78
N VAL A 153 -6.02 -15.47 -1.57
CA VAL A 153 -7.40 -15.91 -1.78
C VAL A 153 -8.04 -16.40 -0.48
N LEU A 154 -7.33 -17.22 0.29
CA LEU A 154 -7.84 -17.76 1.56
C LEU A 154 -8.06 -16.63 2.57
N THR A 155 -7.09 -15.76 2.76
CA THR A 155 -7.18 -14.65 3.73
C THR A 155 -8.27 -13.65 3.34
N GLN A 156 -8.44 -13.35 2.03
CA GLN A 156 -9.53 -12.50 1.56
C GLN A 156 -10.91 -13.10 1.88
N ARG A 157 -11.06 -14.43 1.73
CA ARG A 157 -12.32 -15.12 2.07
C ARG A 157 -12.63 -15.02 3.56
N HIS A 158 -11.62 -15.16 4.43
CA HIS A 158 -11.78 -15.00 5.87
C HIS A 158 -12.20 -13.57 6.25
N GLN A 159 -11.50 -12.56 5.74
CA GLN A 159 -11.84 -11.15 6.03
C GLN A 159 -13.28 -10.79 5.60
N ARG A 160 -13.76 -11.29 4.45
CA ARG A 160 -15.14 -11.05 4.00
C ARG A 160 -16.17 -11.68 4.94
N ARG A 161 -15.91 -12.87 5.47
CA ARG A 161 -16.82 -13.54 6.43
C ARG A 161 -16.95 -12.77 7.73
N ASP A 162 -15.85 -12.23 8.23
CA ASP A 162 -15.82 -11.47 9.48
C ASP A 162 -16.51 -10.11 9.34
N THR A 163 -16.46 -9.49 8.18
CA THR A 163 -17.15 -8.21 7.88
C THR A 163 -18.68 -8.37 7.79
N VAL A 164 -19.18 -9.54 7.38
CA VAL A 164 -20.64 -9.82 7.27
C VAL A 164 -21.26 -10.18 8.63
N ARG A 165 -20.44 -10.55 9.63
CA ARG A 165 -20.90 -10.93 10.98
C ARG A 165 -20.94 -9.76 11.99
N ARG A 166 -20.51 -8.58 11.60
CA ARG A 166 -20.63 -7.33 12.36
C ARG A 166 -21.72 -6.44 11.77
#